data_ff1e867a6b353937ebdefd0c55fdf220
#
_entry.id   ff1e867a6b353937ebdefd0c55fdf220
#
_cell.length_a   1.000
_cell.length_b   1.000
_cell.length_c   1.000
_cell.angle_alpha   90.00
_cell.angle_beta   90.00
_cell.angle_gamma   90.00
#
_symmetry.space_group_name_H-M   'P 1'
#
loop_
_entity.id
_entity.type
_entity.pdbx_description
1 polymer ?
#
loop_
_entity_poly.entity_id
_entity_poly.type
_entity_poly.pdbx_seq_one_letter_code
_entity_poly.pdbx_strand_id
1 'polypeptide(L)'
;MTHADGDRYTRLRQLGWDMDLLRRSIVLVVGAGALGNEIIKNLALAGLGNLLIIDPDTIETHNLTRSVLFRASNVGEKKSAVAAAAATDIEPGMNARWFHSNVQETLGLGVIREVDVILGAVDNLQTRRDLNASCMRTGTPFIDGGLYFLDGDVRVFTDPFSVCFDCTLTEDEREDGRRRWSCLGLAPENGAPVGPTAPTIASMVGGLQAQLALKYLHRGRTAPYPMRVPGGTRIRFNGIADEYESWALNRDPACPTHLTAEPIPEASVRRLALSNDVMADELLQSVQREFGAESYVDLGFDLVYELSCAKCGRTEPCLKRHGSVTFLDTMCTKCTDPDCRQCGRPLAESAFSQSDMVFPDRIDCASCFESNPIVIRETRTLSRLDPESPGLSYPLSQLTVPLMDILEVKGTERDEPTFVQLHGDRDRVFEGPNIRLRKT
;
A
#
# COMPACT_ATOMS: atom_id res chain seq x y z
N MET A 1 26.12 -39.90 -22.80
CA MET A 1 25.60 -38.57 -22.41
C MET A 1 24.58 -38.81 -21.32
N THR A 2 25.02 -38.73 -20.09
CA THR A 2 24.14 -38.81 -18.91
C THR A 2 23.29 -37.57 -18.91
N HIS A 3 21.98 -37.72 -19.10
CA HIS A 3 21.02 -36.68 -18.78
C HIS A 3 21.17 -36.42 -17.28
N ALA A 4 21.93 -35.37 -16.93
CA ALA A 4 21.79 -34.77 -15.63
C ALA A 4 20.32 -34.28 -15.57
N ASP A 5 19.52 -34.90 -14.70
CA ASP A 5 18.19 -34.39 -14.38
C ASP A 5 18.35 -32.94 -14.03
N GLY A 6 17.99 -32.06 -14.99
CA GLY A 6 18.07 -30.60 -14.80
C GLY A 6 17.09 -30.22 -13.72
N ASP A 7 17.52 -29.41 -12.77
CA ASP A 7 16.58 -28.85 -11.79
C ASP A 7 15.44 -28.09 -12.48
N ARG A 8 14.35 -27.80 -11.76
CA ARG A 8 13.15 -27.15 -12.32
C ARG A 8 13.43 -25.80 -13.01
N TYR A 9 14.57 -25.16 -12.75
CA TYR A 9 14.95 -23.84 -13.27
C TYR A 9 15.92 -23.90 -14.46
N THR A 10 16.26 -25.08 -14.98
CA THR A 10 17.21 -25.24 -16.09
C THR A 10 16.86 -24.36 -17.28
N ARG A 11 15.56 -24.27 -17.66
CA ARG A 11 15.12 -23.44 -18.78
C ARG A 11 15.24 -21.94 -18.48
N LEU A 12 15.00 -21.52 -17.23
CA LEU A 12 15.13 -20.11 -16.84
C LEU A 12 16.60 -19.66 -16.85
N ARG A 13 17.52 -20.53 -16.43
CA ARG A 13 18.98 -20.28 -16.57
C ARG A 13 19.40 -20.14 -18.01
N GLN A 14 18.84 -20.94 -18.93
CA GLN A 14 19.11 -20.83 -20.37
C GLN A 14 18.62 -19.47 -20.94
N LEU A 15 17.58 -18.85 -20.34
CA LEU A 15 17.16 -17.48 -20.64
C LEU A 15 18.08 -16.40 -20.02
N GLY A 16 19.09 -16.81 -19.24
CA GLY A 16 20.03 -15.90 -18.57
C GLY A 16 19.54 -15.38 -17.21
N TRP A 17 18.53 -16.00 -16.63
CA TRP A 17 18.06 -15.60 -15.30
C TRP A 17 18.99 -16.15 -14.22
N ASP A 18 19.34 -15.27 -13.28
CA ASP A 18 20.14 -15.60 -12.12
C ASP A 18 19.25 -16.06 -10.96
N MET A 19 19.25 -17.38 -10.73
CA MET A 19 18.42 -17.95 -9.66
C MET A 19 18.90 -17.55 -8.26
N ASP A 20 20.19 -17.27 -8.08
CA ASP A 20 20.72 -16.79 -6.80
C ASP A 20 20.31 -15.33 -6.54
N LEU A 21 20.23 -14.53 -7.59
CA LEU A 21 19.66 -13.19 -7.51
C LEU A 21 18.17 -13.26 -7.11
N LEU A 22 17.39 -14.08 -7.81
CA LEU A 22 15.95 -14.22 -7.52
C LEU A 22 15.68 -14.75 -6.11
N ARG A 23 16.48 -15.70 -5.62
CA ARG A 23 16.35 -16.26 -4.26
C ARG A 23 16.58 -15.22 -3.14
N ARG A 24 17.45 -14.23 -3.37
CA ARG A 24 17.69 -13.16 -2.36
C ARG A 24 16.86 -11.92 -2.58
N SER A 25 16.19 -11.79 -3.72
CA SER A 25 15.34 -10.64 -4.02
C SER A 25 14.07 -10.66 -3.18
N ILE A 26 13.58 -9.47 -2.84
CA ILE A 26 12.37 -9.25 -2.06
C ILE A 26 11.39 -8.45 -2.91
N VAL A 27 10.22 -9.00 -3.17
CA VAL A 27 9.15 -8.33 -3.93
C VAL A 27 7.94 -8.13 -3.01
N LEU A 28 7.37 -6.94 -3.03
CA LEU A 28 6.09 -6.65 -2.39
C LEU A 28 4.98 -6.61 -3.44
N VAL A 29 3.95 -7.41 -3.23
CA VAL A 29 2.70 -7.38 -4.01
C VAL A 29 1.60 -6.77 -3.13
N VAL A 30 1.04 -5.67 -3.58
CA VAL A 30 -0.06 -4.96 -2.91
C VAL A 30 -1.35 -5.25 -3.66
N GLY A 31 -2.25 -5.99 -3.00
CA GLY A 31 -3.46 -6.57 -3.58
C GLY A 31 -3.27 -8.03 -4.00
N ALA A 32 -4.14 -8.92 -3.51
CA ALA A 32 -4.19 -10.35 -3.82
C ALA A 32 -5.49 -10.74 -4.55
N GLY A 33 -6.10 -9.78 -5.28
CA GLY A 33 -7.24 -10.01 -6.16
C GLY A 33 -6.85 -10.74 -7.46
N ALA A 34 -7.64 -10.58 -8.53
CA ALA A 34 -7.41 -11.24 -9.82
C ALA A 34 -5.98 -11.01 -10.35
N LEU A 35 -5.56 -9.75 -10.37
CA LEU A 35 -4.24 -9.34 -10.86
C LEU A 35 -3.11 -9.83 -9.96
N GLY A 36 -3.25 -9.64 -8.63
CA GLY A 36 -2.27 -10.10 -7.65
C GLY A 36 -2.06 -11.61 -7.68
N ASN A 37 -3.12 -12.39 -7.88
CA ASN A 37 -3.02 -13.85 -8.04
C ASN A 37 -2.12 -14.25 -9.21
N GLU A 38 -2.26 -13.60 -10.36
CA GLU A 38 -1.44 -13.88 -11.54
C GLU A 38 0.01 -13.46 -11.35
N ILE A 39 0.25 -12.32 -10.71
CA ILE A 39 1.59 -11.85 -10.35
C ILE A 39 2.27 -12.86 -9.41
N ILE A 40 1.61 -13.21 -8.30
CA ILE A 40 2.13 -14.11 -7.27
C ILE A 40 2.47 -15.48 -7.87
N LYS A 41 1.55 -16.05 -8.65
CA LYS A 41 1.78 -17.31 -9.38
C LYS A 41 3.05 -17.26 -10.24
N ASN A 42 3.19 -16.22 -11.07
CA ASN A 42 4.32 -16.09 -11.98
C ASN A 42 5.65 -15.88 -11.25
N LEU A 43 5.67 -15.11 -10.16
CA LEU A 43 6.86 -14.94 -9.33
C LEU A 43 7.27 -16.24 -8.63
N ALA A 44 6.31 -17.03 -8.14
CA ALA A 44 6.57 -18.33 -7.53
C ALA A 44 7.13 -19.32 -8.57
N LEU A 45 6.54 -19.42 -9.76
CA LEU A 45 7.05 -20.25 -10.86
C LEU A 45 8.45 -19.84 -11.31
N ALA A 46 8.78 -18.54 -11.18
CA ALA A 46 10.12 -18.03 -11.51
C ALA A 46 11.18 -18.33 -10.44
N GLY A 47 10.80 -18.82 -9.26
CA GLY A 47 11.74 -19.13 -8.17
C GLY A 47 12.19 -17.90 -7.37
N LEU A 48 11.30 -16.90 -7.23
CA LEU A 48 11.54 -15.77 -6.32
C LEU A 48 11.69 -16.28 -4.88
N GLY A 49 12.68 -15.78 -4.13
CA GLY A 49 12.95 -16.27 -2.79
C GLY A 49 12.13 -15.62 -1.70
N ASN A 50 11.83 -14.32 -1.80
CA ASN A 50 11.10 -13.62 -0.75
C ASN A 50 9.96 -12.78 -1.33
N LEU A 51 8.75 -13.04 -0.85
CA LEU A 51 7.53 -12.40 -1.29
C LEU A 51 6.76 -11.85 -0.09
N LEU A 52 6.48 -10.55 -0.11
CA LEU A 52 5.54 -9.93 0.81
C LEU A 52 4.22 -9.71 0.08
N ILE A 53 3.11 -10.09 0.70
CA ILE A 53 1.75 -9.96 0.16
C ILE A 53 0.90 -9.21 1.17
N ILE A 54 0.25 -8.14 0.75
CA ILE A 54 -0.68 -7.40 1.58
C ILE A 54 -2.01 -7.17 0.88
N ASP A 55 -3.10 -7.52 1.58
CA ASP A 55 -4.47 -7.37 1.10
C ASP A 55 -5.42 -7.37 2.30
N PRO A 56 -6.34 -6.39 2.43
CA PRO A 56 -7.27 -6.29 3.55
C PRO A 56 -8.49 -7.20 3.43
N ASP A 57 -8.74 -7.82 2.27
CA ASP A 57 -10.00 -8.49 1.98
C ASP A 57 -9.98 -9.98 2.32
N THR A 58 -11.19 -10.53 2.39
CA THR A 58 -11.46 -11.98 2.39
C THR A 58 -11.90 -12.45 1.00
N ILE A 59 -11.81 -13.75 0.78
CA ILE A 59 -12.20 -14.39 -0.47
C ILE A 59 -13.72 -14.52 -0.54
N GLU A 60 -14.29 -14.02 -1.62
CA GLU A 60 -15.71 -14.14 -1.92
C GLU A 60 -15.95 -15.05 -3.14
N THR A 61 -17.14 -15.62 -3.24
CA THR A 61 -17.49 -16.56 -4.33
C THR A 61 -17.25 -15.97 -5.73
N HIS A 62 -17.52 -14.68 -5.93
CA HIS A 62 -17.32 -14.02 -7.21
C HIS A 62 -15.83 -13.84 -7.58
N ASN A 63 -14.91 -13.94 -6.61
CA ASN A 63 -13.47 -13.88 -6.88
C ASN A 63 -12.97 -15.13 -7.62
N LEU A 64 -13.62 -16.29 -7.42
CA LEU A 64 -13.20 -17.59 -7.95
C LEU A 64 -13.16 -17.66 -9.48
N THR A 65 -13.87 -16.78 -10.18
CA THR A 65 -13.90 -16.73 -11.64
C THR A 65 -12.61 -16.18 -12.24
N ARG A 66 -11.79 -15.47 -11.45
CA ARG A 66 -10.59 -14.75 -11.94
C ARG A 66 -9.37 -14.78 -11.02
N SER A 67 -9.40 -15.55 -9.94
CA SER A 67 -8.30 -15.65 -8.97
C SER A 67 -7.76 -17.08 -8.94
N VAL A 68 -6.72 -17.33 -9.71
CA VAL A 68 -6.18 -18.68 -10.01
C VAL A 68 -5.65 -19.45 -8.79
N LEU A 69 -5.24 -18.75 -7.73
CA LEU A 69 -4.72 -19.34 -6.50
C LEU A 69 -5.81 -19.76 -5.51
N PHE A 70 -7.06 -19.32 -5.71
CA PHE A 70 -8.16 -19.58 -4.77
C PHE A 70 -9.01 -20.78 -5.21
N ARG A 71 -9.64 -21.41 -4.23
CA ARG A 71 -10.56 -22.55 -4.40
C ARG A 71 -11.88 -22.24 -3.69
N ALA A 72 -12.94 -22.97 -4.03
CA ALA A 72 -14.24 -22.83 -3.36
C ALA A 72 -14.17 -23.05 -1.85
N SER A 73 -13.26 -23.91 -1.38
CA SER A 73 -13.01 -24.14 0.05
C SER A 73 -12.41 -22.94 0.78
N ASN A 74 -11.84 -21.97 0.05
CA ASN A 74 -11.20 -20.80 0.66
C ASN A 74 -12.15 -19.60 0.84
N VAL A 75 -13.43 -19.72 0.45
CA VAL A 75 -14.39 -18.63 0.64
C VAL A 75 -14.51 -18.27 2.13
N GLY A 76 -14.35 -16.96 2.44
CA GLY A 76 -14.30 -16.44 3.81
C GLY A 76 -12.89 -16.34 4.41
N GLU A 77 -11.87 -16.98 3.80
CA GLU A 77 -10.48 -16.86 4.25
C GLU A 77 -9.83 -15.56 3.73
N LYS A 78 -8.75 -15.13 4.39
CA LYS A 78 -7.98 -13.93 4.03
C LYS A 78 -7.28 -14.13 2.70
N LYS A 79 -7.49 -13.21 1.72
CA LYS A 79 -6.87 -13.29 0.38
C LYS A 79 -5.34 -13.41 0.47
N SER A 80 -4.69 -12.56 1.26
CA SER A 80 -3.23 -12.55 1.42
C SER A 80 -2.68 -13.86 1.98
N ALA A 81 -3.36 -14.47 2.95
CA ALA A 81 -2.94 -15.72 3.59
C ALA A 81 -3.00 -16.90 2.60
N VAL A 82 -4.13 -17.04 1.90
CA VAL A 82 -4.33 -18.11 0.92
C VAL A 82 -3.37 -17.97 -0.26
N ALA A 83 -3.15 -16.74 -0.73
CA ALA A 83 -2.20 -16.48 -1.81
C ALA A 83 -0.76 -16.83 -1.41
N ALA A 84 -0.35 -16.53 -0.16
CA ALA A 84 0.97 -16.89 0.36
C ALA A 84 1.16 -18.41 0.48
N ALA A 85 0.16 -19.11 1.00
CA ALA A 85 0.17 -20.58 1.07
C ALA A 85 0.30 -21.20 -0.33
N ALA A 86 -0.53 -20.75 -1.28
CA ALA A 86 -0.48 -21.24 -2.66
C ALA A 86 0.86 -20.91 -3.36
N ALA A 87 1.48 -19.76 -3.08
CA ALA A 87 2.81 -19.43 -3.57
C ALA A 87 3.88 -20.40 -3.05
N THR A 88 3.81 -20.75 -1.77
CA THR A 88 4.72 -21.73 -1.13
C THR A 88 4.49 -23.15 -1.65
N ASP A 89 3.25 -23.51 -1.98
CA ASP A 89 2.96 -24.80 -2.63
C ASP A 89 3.59 -24.88 -4.03
N ILE A 90 3.59 -23.79 -4.79
CA ILE A 90 4.24 -23.69 -6.10
C ILE A 90 5.76 -23.72 -5.95
N GLU A 91 6.31 -22.96 -5.01
CA GLU A 91 7.75 -22.84 -4.73
C GLU A 91 8.04 -23.06 -3.24
N PRO A 92 8.31 -24.31 -2.80
CA PRO A 92 8.55 -24.62 -1.38
C PRO A 92 9.76 -23.90 -0.75
N GLY A 93 10.67 -23.39 -1.57
CA GLY A 93 11.83 -22.61 -1.13
C GLY A 93 11.52 -21.11 -0.93
N MET A 94 10.31 -20.66 -1.24
CA MET A 94 9.89 -19.27 -1.10
C MET A 94 9.54 -18.92 0.34
N ASN A 95 10.06 -17.82 0.83
CA ASN A 95 9.59 -17.18 2.05
C ASN A 95 8.46 -16.20 1.71
N ALA A 96 7.22 -16.67 1.78
CA ALA A 96 6.03 -15.86 1.53
C ALA A 96 5.45 -15.35 2.85
N ARG A 97 5.51 -14.04 3.07
CA ARG A 97 4.91 -13.35 4.23
C ARG A 97 3.64 -12.65 3.78
N TRP A 98 2.63 -12.63 4.64
CA TRP A 98 1.36 -12.02 4.32
C TRP A 98 0.85 -11.12 5.44
N PHE A 99 0.10 -10.09 5.04
CA PHE A 99 -0.53 -9.13 5.94
C PHE A 99 -1.99 -8.94 5.51
N HIS A 100 -2.91 -9.06 6.45
CA HIS A 100 -4.34 -8.82 6.22
C HIS A 100 -4.69 -7.45 6.76
N SER A 101 -4.37 -6.41 5.99
CA SER A 101 -4.55 -5.02 6.38
C SER A 101 -4.31 -4.08 5.20
N ASN A 102 -4.58 -2.80 5.39
CA ASN A 102 -4.18 -1.75 4.45
C ASN A 102 -2.65 -1.53 4.50
N VAL A 103 -2.05 -1.32 3.33
CA VAL A 103 -0.61 -1.15 3.20
C VAL A 103 -0.10 0.08 3.96
N GLN A 104 -0.83 1.19 3.93
CA GLN A 104 -0.46 2.46 4.57
C GLN A 104 -0.40 2.36 6.11
N GLU A 105 -1.21 1.48 6.69
CA GLU A 105 -1.31 1.30 8.15
C GLU A 105 -0.36 0.21 8.68
N THR A 106 0.19 -0.62 7.79
CA THR A 106 0.95 -1.81 8.19
C THR A 106 2.41 -1.75 7.80
N LEU A 107 2.73 -1.32 6.58
CA LEU A 107 4.10 -1.36 6.05
C LEU A 107 4.64 0.07 5.88
N GLY A 108 5.54 0.47 6.77
CA GLY A 108 6.14 1.79 6.76
C GLY A 108 7.21 1.98 5.67
N LEU A 109 7.69 3.21 5.55
CA LEU A 109 8.68 3.59 4.54
C LEU A 109 9.98 2.77 4.63
N GLY A 110 10.36 2.28 5.81
CA GLY A 110 11.52 1.40 5.97
C GLY A 110 11.32 0.05 5.29
N VAL A 111 10.10 -0.53 5.33
CA VAL A 111 9.77 -1.74 4.58
C VAL A 111 9.82 -1.47 3.08
N ILE A 112 9.15 -0.38 2.64
CA ILE A 112 9.13 0.05 1.23
C ILE A 112 10.56 0.21 0.69
N ARG A 113 11.48 0.76 1.49
CA ARG A 113 12.89 0.96 1.12
C ARG A 113 13.68 -0.35 0.99
N GLU A 114 13.38 -1.35 1.82
CA GLU A 114 14.11 -2.61 1.82
C GLU A 114 13.67 -3.59 0.72
N VAL A 115 12.48 -3.44 0.16
CA VAL A 115 12.05 -4.28 -0.99
C VAL A 115 12.70 -3.83 -2.29
N ASP A 116 12.95 -4.78 -3.19
CA ASP A 116 13.62 -4.51 -4.47
C ASP A 116 12.69 -3.92 -5.53
N VAL A 117 11.39 -4.25 -5.47
CA VAL A 117 10.34 -3.75 -6.35
C VAL A 117 8.97 -3.95 -5.74
N ILE A 118 8.05 -3.03 -6.01
CA ILE A 118 6.65 -3.09 -5.60
C ILE A 118 5.76 -3.27 -6.81
N LEU A 119 4.82 -4.22 -6.73
CA LEU A 119 3.82 -4.51 -7.74
C LEU A 119 2.44 -4.12 -7.20
N GLY A 120 1.84 -3.09 -7.81
CA GLY A 120 0.50 -2.63 -7.48
C GLY A 120 -0.55 -3.45 -8.22
N ALA A 121 -1.48 -4.05 -7.46
CA ALA A 121 -2.60 -4.84 -7.96
C ALA A 121 -3.91 -4.45 -7.25
N VAL A 122 -4.03 -3.16 -6.94
CA VAL A 122 -5.14 -2.57 -6.17
C VAL A 122 -6.19 -1.95 -7.10
N ASP A 123 -7.41 -1.84 -6.61
CA ASP A 123 -8.57 -1.35 -7.34
C ASP A 123 -8.97 0.09 -7.01
N ASN A 124 -8.24 0.77 -6.12
CA ASN A 124 -8.55 2.14 -5.74
C ASN A 124 -7.40 3.10 -6.02
N LEU A 125 -7.77 4.32 -6.38
CA LEU A 125 -6.84 5.37 -6.80
C LEU A 125 -5.98 5.87 -5.62
N GLN A 126 -6.58 6.01 -4.43
CA GLN A 126 -5.87 6.55 -3.27
C GLN A 126 -4.70 5.66 -2.86
N THR A 127 -4.90 4.34 -2.76
CA THR A 127 -3.80 3.41 -2.44
C THR A 127 -2.67 3.47 -3.48
N ARG A 128 -2.99 3.64 -4.77
CA ARG A 128 -1.96 3.82 -5.82
C ARG A 128 -1.15 5.09 -5.62
N ARG A 129 -1.81 6.19 -5.29
CA ARG A 129 -1.16 7.49 -5.02
C ARG A 129 -0.25 7.41 -3.79
N ASP A 130 -0.73 6.80 -2.71
CA ASP A 130 0.03 6.64 -1.47
C ASP A 130 1.25 5.73 -1.67
N LEU A 131 1.09 4.62 -2.40
CA LEU A 131 2.21 3.76 -2.79
C LEU A 131 3.23 4.51 -3.65
N ASN A 132 2.75 5.27 -4.65
CA ASN A 132 3.60 6.09 -5.50
C ASN A 132 4.41 7.10 -4.67
N ALA A 133 3.77 7.83 -3.76
CA ALA A 133 4.45 8.78 -2.87
C ALA A 133 5.50 8.09 -1.99
N SER A 134 5.17 6.93 -1.42
CA SER A 134 6.09 6.13 -0.61
C SER A 134 7.28 5.62 -1.42
N CYS A 135 7.03 5.16 -2.66
CA CYS A 135 8.08 4.71 -3.58
C CYS A 135 9.00 5.85 -4.00
N MET A 136 8.46 7.05 -4.24
CA MET A 136 9.28 8.23 -4.55
C MET A 136 10.16 8.62 -3.38
N ARG A 137 9.61 8.66 -2.16
CA ARG A 137 10.37 8.99 -0.95
C ARG A 137 11.51 8.01 -0.64
N THR A 138 11.35 6.75 -1.00
CA THR A 138 12.33 5.69 -0.72
C THR A 138 13.23 5.34 -1.90
N GLY A 139 12.91 5.82 -3.11
CA GLY A 139 13.59 5.45 -4.35
C GLY A 139 13.29 4.01 -4.81
N THR A 140 12.22 3.40 -4.32
CA THR A 140 11.84 2.03 -4.63
C THR A 140 11.02 1.98 -5.93
N PRO A 141 11.34 1.08 -6.88
CA PRO A 141 10.58 0.95 -8.11
C PRO A 141 9.15 0.51 -7.88
N PHE A 142 8.23 1.09 -8.63
CA PHE A 142 6.81 0.79 -8.59
C PHE A 142 6.31 0.41 -9.99
N ILE A 143 5.69 -0.75 -10.11
CA ILE A 143 5.06 -1.25 -11.34
C ILE A 143 3.58 -1.45 -11.02
N ASP A 144 2.76 -0.53 -11.49
CA ASP A 144 1.33 -0.52 -11.24
C ASP A 144 0.57 -1.20 -12.37
N GLY A 145 -0.45 -1.98 -12.05
CA GLY A 145 -1.33 -2.63 -13.01
C GLY A 145 -2.78 -2.24 -12.83
N GLY A 146 -3.49 -2.06 -13.94
CA GLY A 146 -4.89 -1.73 -13.97
C GLY A 146 -5.69 -2.65 -14.88
N LEU A 147 -6.94 -2.95 -14.48
CA LEU A 147 -7.88 -3.79 -15.25
C LEU A 147 -9.21 -3.07 -15.38
N TYR A 148 -9.83 -3.17 -16.56
CA TYR A 148 -11.17 -2.67 -16.81
C TYR A 148 -11.84 -3.43 -17.96
N PHE A 149 -12.90 -4.20 -17.68
CA PHE A 149 -13.56 -5.07 -18.66
C PHE A 149 -12.56 -6.02 -19.36
N LEU A 150 -12.31 -5.81 -20.63
CA LEU A 150 -11.33 -6.53 -21.46
C LEU A 150 -10.05 -5.72 -21.69
N ASP A 151 -9.94 -4.55 -21.08
CA ASP A 151 -8.77 -3.69 -21.18
C ASP A 151 -7.86 -3.83 -19.96
N GLY A 152 -6.58 -3.56 -20.16
CA GLY A 152 -5.62 -3.51 -19.07
C GLY A 152 -4.43 -2.62 -19.36
N ASP A 153 -3.78 -2.14 -18.33
CA ASP A 153 -2.55 -1.38 -18.47
C ASP A 153 -1.52 -1.68 -17.38
N VAL A 154 -0.26 -1.42 -17.72
CA VAL A 154 0.86 -1.45 -16.79
C VAL A 154 1.61 -0.12 -16.90
N ARG A 155 1.87 0.51 -15.77
CA ARG A 155 2.67 1.73 -15.65
C ARG A 155 3.94 1.40 -14.86
N VAL A 156 5.08 1.89 -15.35
CA VAL A 156 6.39 1.52 -14.81
C VAL A 156 7.11 2.77 -14.31
N PHE A 157 7.39 2.82 -13.01
CA PHE A 157 8.08 3.92 -12.34
C PHE A 157 9.33 3.39 -11.66
N THR A 158 10.51 3.70 -12.20
CA THR A 158 11.80 3.16 -11.72
C THR A 158 12.77 4.23 -11.23
N ASP A 159 12.40 5.49 -11.37
CA ASP A 159 13.21 6.65 -10.99
C ASP A 159 12.32 7.70 -10.31
N PRO A 160 12.56 8.04 -9.03
CA PRO A 160 11.73 9.00 -8.30
C PRO A 160 11.83 10.44 -8.84
N PHE A 161 12.88 10.77 -9.60
CA PHE A 161 13.06 12.09 -10.20
C PHE A 161 12.42 12.24 -11.58
N SER A 162 11.96 11.13 -12.15
CA SER A 162 11.30 11.06 -13.46
C SER A 162 9.79 11.28 -13.30
N VAL A 163 8.99 10.66 -14.16
CA VAL A 163 7.53 10.64 -14.07
C VAL A 163 7.06 9.75 -12.91
N CYS A 164 5.99 10.12 -12.25
CA CYS A 164 5.34 9.32 -11.22
C CYS A 164 3.87 9.02 -11.58
N PHE A 165 3.19 8.22 -10.75
CA PHE A 165 1.78 7.86 -10.98
C PHE A 165 0.88 9.11 -11.06
N ASP A 166 1.02 10.05 -10.13
CA ASP A 166 0.21 11.29 -10.11
C ASP A 166 0.44 12.18 -11.34
N CYS A 167 1.60 12.10 -12.01
CA CYS A 167 1.80 12.79 -13.29
C CYS A 167 0.89 12.27 -14.39
N THR A 168 0.32 11.08 -14.24
CA THR A 168 -0.56 10.45 -15.24
C THR A 168 -2.03 10.74 -15.02
N LEU A 169 -2.38 11.45 -13.95
CA LEU A 169 -3.75 11.79 -13.58
C LEU A 169 -4.12 13.19 -14.07
N THR A 170 -5.36 13.35 -14.49
CA THR A 170 -5.96 14.67 -14.71
C THR A 170 -6.24 15.36 -13.37
N GLU A 171 -6.54 16.66 -13.39
CA GLU A 171 -6.90 17.41 -12.18
C GLU A 171 -8.18 16.87 -11.55
N ASP A 172 -9.20 16.60 -12.37
CA ASP A 172 -10.46 15.99 -11.92
C ASP A 172 -10.25 14.61 -11.27
N GLU A 173 -9.38 13.76 -11.83
CA GLU A 173 -9.02 12.47 -11.24
C GLU A 173 -8.28 12.62 -9.90
N ARG A 174 -7.44 13.64 -9.76
CA ARG A 174 -6.76 13.93 -8.50
C ARG A 174 -7.73 14.40 -7.41
N GLU A 175 -8.70 15.25 -7.77
CA GLU A 175 -9.75 15.75 -6.85
C GLU A 175 -10.72 14.64 -6.46
N ASP A 176 -11.12 13.80 -7.43
CA ASP A 176 -12.02 12.67 -7.23
C ASP A 176 -11.33 11.44 -6.56
N GLY A 177 -10.06 11.53 -6.21
CA GLY A 177 -9.27 10.44 -5.60
C GLY A 177 -9.89 9.78 -4.37
N ARG A 178 -11.01 10.29 -3.91
CA ARG A 178 -11.86 9.81 -2.84
C ARG A 178 -12.91 8.79 -3.32
N ARG A 179 -13.14 8.64 -4.64
CA ARG A 179 -14.10 7.67 -5.18
C ARG A 179 -13.38 6.39 -5.56
N ARG A 180 -14.03 5.25 -5.35
CA ARG A 180 -13.58 3.97 -5.90
C ARG A 180 -13.69 4.03 -7.41
N TRP A 181 -12.55 4.19 -8.07
CA TRP A 181 -12.44 4.14 -9.52
C TRP A 181 -12.12 2.71 -9.95
N SER A 182 -12.58 2.35 -11.13
CA SER A 182 -12.11 1.13 -11.78
C SER A 182 -10.59 1.16 -11.93
N CYS A 183 -9.98 -0.01 -12.04
CA CYS A 183 -8.53 -0.19 -12.15
C CYS A 183 -7.85 0.64 -13.24
N LEU A 184 -8.58 1.18 -14.22
CA LEU A 184 -8.06 2.04 -15.30
C LEU A 184 -8.28 3.53 -15.07
N GLY A 185 -8.84 3.95 -13.93
CA GLY A 185 -9.14 5.36 -13.66
C GLY A 185 -10.34 5.90 -14.44
N LEU A 186 -11.17 5.03 -15.01
CA LEU A 186 -12.42 5.43 -15.68
C LEU A 186 -13.55 5.40 -14.66
N ALA A 187 -14.18 6.55 -14.40
CA ALA A 187 -15.36 6.60 -13.56
C ALA A 187 -16.49 5.78 -14.22
N PRO A 188 -17.16 4.90 -13.46
CA PRO A 188 -18.40 4.34 -13.96
C PRO A 188 -19.40 5.47 -14.09
N GLU A 189 -19.95 5.68 -15.28
CA GLU A 189 -21.11 6.53 -15.46
C GLU A 189 -22.24 5.99 -14.56
N ASN A 190 -22.78 6.84 -13.71
CA ASN A 190 -23.94 6.54 -12.83
C ASN A 190 -23.73 5.63 -11.62
N GLY A 191 -22.56 5.64 -10.97
CA GLY A 191 -22.37 4.88 -9.70
C GLY A 191 -22.46 3.36 -9.85
N ALA A 192 -22.16 2.84 -11.03
CA ALA A 192 -22.11 1.41 -11.29
C ALA A 192 -21.02 0.72 -10.46
N PRO A 193 -21.23 -0.53 -10.01
CA PRO A 193 -20.20 -1.28 -9.30
C PRO A 193 -18.94 -1.42 -10.16
N VAL A 194 -17.78 -1.63 -9.49
CA VAL A 194 -16.49 -1.92 -10.15
C VAL A 194 -16.71 -2.82 -11.36
N GLY A 195 -16.32 -2.36 -12.55
CA GLY A 195 -16.64 -3.03 -13.80
C GLY A 195 -16.19 -4.50 -13.82
N PRO A 196 -16.94 -5.39 -14.45
CA PRO A 196 -16.56 -6.78 -14.58
C PRO A 196 -15.19 -6.90 -15.25
N THR A 197 -14.40 -7.88 -14.84
CA THR A 197 -13.05 -8.10 -15.38
C THR A 197 -12.91 -9.54 -15.82
N ALA A 198 -12.42 -9.76 -17.03
CA ALA A 198 -12.17 -11.10 -17.55
C ALA A 198 -10.90 -11.70 -16.94
N PRO A 199 -10.86 -13.02 -16.65
CA PRO A 199 -9.66 -13.67 -16.13
C PRO A 199 -8.48 -13.59 -17.12
N THR A 200 -8.75 -13.60 -18.42
CA THR A 200 -7.74 -13.52 -19.47
C THR A 200 -6.95 -12.22 -19.42
N ILE A 201 -7.62 -11.08 -19.20
CA ILE A 201 -6.92 -9.80 -19.11
C ILE A 201 -6.10 -9.71 -17.81
N ALA A 202 -6.58 -10.29 -16.70
CA ALA A 202 -5.82 -10.38 -15.47
C ALA A 202 -4.52 -11.18 -15.67
N SER A 203 -4.59 -12.29 -16.43
CA SER A 203 -3.41 -13.11 -16.76
C SER A 203 -2.41 -12.36 -17.63
N MET A 204 -2.87 -11.59 -18.63
CA MET A 204 -2.00 -10.82 -19.50
C MET A 204 -1.28 -9.69 -18.73
N VAL A 205 -2.02 -8.90 -17.99
CA VAL A 205 -1.47 -7.75 -17.23
C VAL A 205 -0.59 -8.24 -16.08
N GLY A 206 -1.04 -9.21 -15.29
CA GLY A 206 -0.25 -9.78 -14.19
C GLY A 206 1.01 -10.50 -14.66
N GLY A 207 0.94 -11.21 -15.79
CA GLY A 207 2.11 -11.79 -16.45
C GLY A 207 3.11 -10.72 -16.89
N LEU A 208 2.64 -9.63 -17.47
CA LEU A 208 3.48 -8.51 -17.89
C LEU A 208 4.13 -7.81 -16.69
N GLN A 209 3.39 -7.55 -15.60
CA GLN A 209 3.95 -6.96 -14.37
C GLN A 209 5.04 -7.85 -13.78
N ALA A 210 4.79 -9.16 -13.65
CA ALA A 210 5.78 -10.11 -13.17
C ALA A 210 7.02 -10.14 -14.08
N GLN A 211 6.84 -10.16 -15.41
CA GLN A 211 7.96 -10.12 -16.38
C GLN A 211 8.79 -8.83 -16.23
N LEU A 212 8.15 -7.68 -16.05
CA LEU A 212 8.84 -6.40 -15.87
C LEU A 212 9.61 -6.36 -14.55
N ALA A 213 9.02 -6.89 -13.46
CA ALA A 213 9.70 -7.02 -12.18
C ALA A 213 10.94 -7.91 -12.28
N LEU A 214 10.82 -9.09 -12.88
CA LEU A 214 11.94 -10.02 -13.08
C LEU A 214 13.05 -9.39 -13.94
N LYS A 215 12.69 -8.68 -15.00
CA LYS A 215 13.66 -7.89 -15.80
C LYS A 215 14.34 -6.80 -14.98
N TYR A 216 13.57 -6.09 -14.15
CA TYR A 216 14.12 -5.05 -13.27
C TYR A 216 15.12 -5.61 -12.27
N LEU A 217 14.82 -6.74 -11.64
CA LEU A 217 15.75 -7.44 -10.74
C LEU A 217 17.07 -7.79 -11.45
N HIS A 218 17.01 -8.15 -12.73
CA HIS A 218 18.18 -8.46 -13.56
C HIS A 218 18.78 -7.25 -14.29
N ARG A 219 18.38 -6.01 -13.97
CA ARG A 219 18.89 -4.81 -14.66
C ARG A 219 20.42 -4.72 -14.60
N GLY A 220 21.01 -4.19 -15.66
CA GLY A 220 22.45 -4.09 -15.81
C GLY A 220 23.12 -5.37 -16.35
N ARG A 221 22.39 -6.48 -16.48
CA ARG A 221 22.87 -7.68 -17.13
C ARG A 221 22.68 -7.59 -18.65
N THR A 222 23.65 -8.04 -19.39
CA THR A 222 23.66 -7.93 -20.87
C THR A 222 23.58 -9.27 -21.58
N ALA A 223 23.92 -10.37 -20.91
CA ALA A 223 23.96 -11.70 -21.52
C ALA A 223 22.89 -12.63 -20.88
N PRO A 224 22.23 -13.50 -21.65
CA PRO A 224 22.29 -13.59 -23.12
C PRO A 224 21.51 -12.47 -23.84
N TYR A 225 20.65 -11.75 -23.13
CA TYR A 225 19.87 -10.63 -23.65
C TYR A 225 19.92 -9.43 -22.68
N PRO A 226 19.91 -8.18 -23.18
CA PRO A 226 19.87 -7.01 -22.33
C PRO A 226 18.53 -6.94 -21.60
N MET A 227 18.57 -6.94 -20.25
CA MET A 227 17.38 -6.80 -19.40
C MET A 227 17.04 -5.32 -19.22
N ARG A 228 16.29 -4.78 -20.17
CA ARG A 228 15.81 -3.38 -20.13
C ARG A 228 14.39 -3.33 -19.59
N VAL A 229 14.14 -2.40 -18.70
CA VAL A 229 12.81 -2.04 -18.21
C VAL A 229 12.51 -0.63 -18.67
N PRO A 230 11.39 -0.40 -19.35
CA PRO A 230 11.03 0.91 -19.86
C PRO A 230 10.48 1.79 -18.72
N GLY A 231 11.35 2.35 -17.89
CA GLY A 231 10.95 3.30 -16.84
C GLY A 231 10.23 4.51 -17.43
N GLY A 232 9.23 5.01 -16.72
CA GLY A 232 8.41 6.13 -17.20
C GLY A 232 7.53 5.76 -18.40
N THR A 233 7.03 4.54 -18.47
CA THR A 233 6.27 4.04 -19.62
C THR A 233 4.91 3.50 -19.17
N ARG A 234 3.90 3.70 -20.01
CA ARG A 234 2.60 3.01 -19.93
C ARG A 234 2.50 2.02 -21.09
N ILE A 235 2.04 0.82 -20.76
CA ILE A 235 1.78 -0.26 -21.70
C ILE A 235 0.31 -0.59 -21.55
N ARG A 236 -0.49 -0.48 -22.63
CA ARG A 236 -1.93 -0.72 -22.63
C ARG A 236 -2.26 -1.87 -23.58
N PHE A 237 -3.20 -2.67 -23.17
CA PHE A 237 -3.88 -3.66 -23.99
C PHE A 237 -5.37 -3.30 -24.09
N ASN A 238 -5.88 -3.19 -25.31
CA ASN A 238 -7.30 -3.01 -25.62
C ASN A 238 -7.84 -4.36 -26.11
N GLY A 239 -8.55 -5.08 -25.24
CA GLY A 239 -9.02 -6.42 -25.55
C GLY A 239 -10.28 -6.49 -26.42
N ILE A 240 -10.87 -5.34 -26.77
CA ILE A 240 -11.97 -5.27 -27.73
C ILE A 240 -11.42 -5.19 -29.16
N ALA A 241 -10.35 -4.42 -29.34
CA ALA A 241 -9.70 -4.20 -30.64
C ALA A 241 -8.50 -5.13 -30.88
N ASP A 242 -8.07 -5.91 -29.86
CA ASP A 242 -6.85 -6.72 -29.87
C ASP A 242 -5.57 -5.88 -30.14
N GLU A 243 -5.54 -4.64 -29.63
CA GLU A 243 -4.47 -3.72 -29.81
C GLU A 243 -3.54 -3.67 -28.59
N TYR A 244 -2.25 -3.53 -28.86
CA TYR A 244 -1.22 -3.40 -27.85
C TYR A 244 -0.40 -2.13 -28.11
N GLU A 245 -0.40 -1.22 -27.17
CA GLU A 245 0.26 0.07 -27.27
C GLU A 245 1.28 0.26 -26.15
N SER A 246 2.37 0.97 -26.45
CA SER A 246 3.35 1.37 -25.44
C SER A 246 3.87 2.77 -25.76
N TRP A 247 3.85 3.65 -24.74
CA TRP A 247 4.36 5.02 -24.90
C TRP A 247 5.04 5.52 -23.63
N ALA A 248 5.94 6.49 -23.81
CA ALA A 248 6.57 7.17 -22.70
C ALA A 248 5.58 8.10 -22.00
N LEU A 249 5.67 8.15 -20.69
CA LEU A 249 4.92 9.07 -19.84
C LEU A 249 5.74 10.36 -19.66
N ASN A 250 5.05 11.50 -19.57
CA ASN A 250 5.66 12.78 -19.32
C ASN A 250 5.49 13.21 -17.86
N ARG A 251 6.54 13.81 -17.30
CA ARG A 251 6.46 14.44 -15.98
C ARG A 251 5.58 15.69 -16.07
N ASP A 252 4.62 15.80 -15.15
CA ASP A 252 3.82 17.00 -14.93
C ASP A 252 4.60 17.97 -14.01
N PRO A 253 4.97 19.18 -14.47
CA PRO A 253 5.66 20.15 -13.63
C PRO A 253 4.88 20.61 -12.41
N ALA A 254 3.53 20.52 -12.45
CA ALA A 254 2.63 20.89 -11.38
C ALA A 254 2.19 19.68 -10.53
N CYS A 255 2.81 18.52 -10.72
CA CYS A 255 2.44 17.31 -9.99
C CYS A 255 2.60 17.48 -8.48
N PRO A 256 1.51 17.35 -7.68
CA PRO A 256 1.56 17.57 -6.24
C PRO A 256 2.48 16.58 -5.51
N THR A 257 2.56 15.34 -5.97
CA THR A 257 3.45 14.34 -5.36
C THR A 257 4.92 14.73 -5.51
N HIS A 258 5.33 15.31 -6.63
CA HIS A 258 6.71 15.81 -6.79
C HIS A 258 7.02 17.05 -5.93
N LEU A 259 5.99 17.77 -5.48
CA LEU A 259 6.16 18.92 -4.61
C LEU A 259 6.20 18.53 -3.12
N THR A 260 5.67 17.36 -2.75
CA THR A 260 5.48 16.96 -1.34
C THR A 260 6.23 15.69 -0.94
N ALA A 261 6.54 14.80 -1.89
CA ALA A 261 7.18 13.51 -1.64
C ALA A 261 8.67 13.56 -2.02
N GLU A 262 9.45 14.37 -1.34
CA GLU A 262 10.89 14.42 -1.56
C GLU A 262 11.57 13.11 -1.14
N PRO A 263 12.56 12.63 -1.93
CA PRO A 263 13.35 11.46 -1.57
C PRO A 263 14.07 11.65 -0.23
N ILE A 264 13.98 10.65 0.64
CA ILE A 264 14.64 10.65 1.95
C ILE A 264 16.06 10.09 1.77
N PRO A 265 17.13 10.88 1.94
CA PRO A 265 18.49 10.38 1.85
C PRO A 265 18.77 9.33 2.94
N GLU A 266 19.43 8.22 2.59
CA GLU A 266 19.78 7.18 3.58
C GLU A 266 20.67 7.73 4.70
N ALA A 267 21.57 8.66 4.40
CA ALA A 267 22.47 9.29 5.36
C ALA A 267 21.74 10.13 6.42
N SER A 268 20.52 10.60 6.13
CA SER A 268 19.72 11.40 7.07
C SER A 268 18.83 10.56 7.99
N VAL A 269 18.85 9.21 7.85
CA VAL A 269 18.00 8.30 8.62
C VAL A 269 18.76 7.66 9.78
N ARG A 270 18.32 7.94 10.99
CA ARG A 270 18.80 7.26 12.21
C ARG A 270 17.93 6.05 12.52
N ARG A 271 18.52 4.85 12.55
CA ARG A 271 17.80 3.63 12.91
C ARG A 271 17.71 3.48 14.42
N LEU A 272 16.50 3.38 14.95
CA LEU A 272 16.21 3.13 16.36
C LEU A 272 15.82 1.66 16.55
N ALA A 273 16.34 1.01 17.60
CA ALA A 273 15.95 -0.35 17.97
C ALA A 273 14.58 -0.39 18.68
N LEU A 274 13.64 0.45 18.22
CA LEU A 274 12.27 0.56 18.71
C LEU A 274 11.32 -0.09 17.71
N SER A 275 10.30 -0.79 18.23
CA SER A 275 9.18 -1.32 17.44
C SER A 275 8.00 -0.34 17.44
N ASN A 276 7.00 -0.58 16.61
CA ASN A 276 5.76 0.19 16.67
C ASN A 276 4.85 -0.18 17.85
N ASP A 277 5.22 -1.16 18.68
CA ASP A 277 4.49 -1.50 19.90
C ASP A 277 4.93 -0.65 21.12
N VAL A 278 6.01 0.12 21.00
CA VAL A 278 6.43 1.02 22.09
C VAL A 278 5.45 2.19 22.24
N MET A 279 5.43 2.77 23.45
CA MET A 279 4.63 3.97 23.70
C MET A 279 5.17 5.16 22.91
N ALA A 280 4.30 6.01 22.41
CA ALA A 280 4.71 7.21 21.67
C ALA A 280 5.61 8.14 22.50
N ASP A 281 5.41 8.20 23.83
CA ASP A 281 6.30 8.95 24.74
C ASP A 281 7.73 8.37 24.77
N GLU A 282 7.90 7.06 24.66
CA GLU A 282 9.23 6.43 24.61
C GLU A 282 9.99 6.78 23.33
N LEU A 283 9.29 6.80 22.19
CA LEU A 283 9.85 7.29 20.93
C LEU A 283 10.27 8.75 21.07
N LEU A 284 9.38 9.61 21.58
CA LEU A 284 9.65 11.03 21.76
C LEU A 284 10.84 11.28 22.70
N GLN A 285 10.93 10.56 23.82
CA GLN A 285 12.08 10.63 24.72
C GLN A 285 13.38 10.22 24.04
N SER A 286 13.35 9.19 23.19
CA SER A 286 14.53 8.74 22.45
C SER A 286 14.98 9.78 21.43
N VAL A 287 14.03 10.41 20.74
CA VAL A 287 14.28 11.51 19.81
C VAL A 287 14.86 12.73 20.55
N GLN A 288 14.26 13.14 21.66
CA GLN A 288 14.71 14.30 22.43
C GLN A 288 16.11 14.11 23.04
N ARG A 289 16.44 12.89 23.46
CA ARG A 289 17.82 12.57 23.95
C ARG A 289 18.87 12.70 22.86
N GLU A 290 18.53 12.39 21.61
CA GLU A 290 19.49 12.38 20.50
C GLU A 290 19.56 13.72 19.75
N PHE A 291 18.43 14.42 19.62
CA PHE A 291 18.29 15.59 18.74
C PHE A 291 18.01 16.91 19.49
N GLY A 292 17.82 16.87 20.82
CA GLY A 292 17.54 18.04 21.64
C GLY A 292 16.14 18.06 22.24
N ALA A 293 15.98 18.74 23.38
CA ALA A 293 14.74 18.72 24.17
C ALA A 293 13.52 19.32 23.44
N GLU A 294 13.73 20.22 22.49
CA GLU A 294 12.67 20.87 21.68
C GLU A 294 12.24 20.01 20.49
N SER A 295 12.92 18.88 20.25
CA SER A 295 12.59 18.03 19.10
C SER A 295 11.28 17.30 19.30
N TYR A 296 10.53 17.17 18.20
CA TYR A 296 9.26 16.44 18.12
C TYR A 296 9.20 15.61 16.83
N VAL A 297 8.23 14.71 16.74
CA VAL A 297 8.08 13.77 15.62
C VAL A 297 6.90 14.17 14.76
N ASP A 298 7.11 14.31 13.45
CA ASP A 298 6.05 14.41 12.44
C ASP A 298 5.68 12.99 12.00
N LEU A 299 4.42 12.59 12.16
CA LEU A 299 3.92 11.27 11.79
C LEU A 299 3.86 11.06 10.26
N GLY A 300 3.91 12.15 9.49
CA GLY A 300 3.75 12.09 8.04
C GLY A 300 2.31 11.95 7.56
N PHE A 301 1.35 11.86 8.49
CA PHE A 301 -0.08 11.78 8.23
C PHE A 301 -0.88 12.46 9.35
N ASP A 302 -2.11 12.85 9.04
CA ASP A 302 -3.01 13.43 10.03
C ASP A 302 -3.73 12.31 10.78
N LEU A 303 -3.54 12.25 12.11
CA LEU A 303 -4.15 11.30 13.03
C LEU A 303 -5.40 11.93 13.64
N VAL A 304 -6.56 11.39 13.32
CA VAL A 304 -7.82 11.74 13.99
C VAL A 304 -7.83 11.03 15.34
N TYR A 305 -7.86 11.78 16.41
CA TYR A 305 -7.85 11.24 17.76
C TYR A 305 -9.17 11.39 18.51
N GLU A 306 -10.03 12.30 18.07
CA GLU A 306 -11.35 12.53 18.66
C GLU A 306 -12.36 12.96 17.60
N LEU A 307 -13.54 12.39 17.69
CA LEU A 307 -14.73 12.82 16.93
C LEU A 307 -15.76 13.36 17.90
N SER A 308 -16.29 14.56 17.66
CA SER A 308 -17.33 15.16 18.50
C SER A 308 -18.53 15.60 17.68
N CYS A 309 -19.74 15.33 18.19
CA CYS A 309 -20.98 15.80 17.57
C CYS A 309 -21.36 17.17 18.12
N ALA A 310 -21.40 18.19 17.27
CA ALA A 310 -21.76 19.54 17.65
C ALA A 310 -23.20 19.65 18.21
N LYS A 311 -24.10 18.72 17.87
CA LYS A 311 -25.51 18.73 18.28
C LYS A 311 -25.73 18.07 19.65
N CYS A 312 -25.19 16.86 19.86
CA CYS A 312 -25.40 16.12 21.11
C CYS A 312 -24.24 16.27 22.10
N GLY A 313 -23.15 16.96 21.73
CA GLY A 313 -22.00 17.21 22.58
C GLY A 313 -21.16 15.99 22.91
N ARG A 314 -21.43 14.85 22.25
CA ARG A 314 -20.75 13.61 22.52
C ARG A 314 -19.37 13.58 21.84
N THR A 315 -18.37 13.11 22.56
CA THR A 315 -17.00 12.88 22.06
C THR A 315 -16.65 11.39 22.12
N GLU A 316 -16.00 10.89 21.09
CA GLU A 316 -15.47 9.53 20.97
C GLU A 316 -14.02 9.57 20.56
N PRO A 317 -13.12 8.76 21.20
CA PRO A 317 -11.77 8.57 20.69
C PRO A 317 -11.80 7.78 19.36
N CYS A 318 -11.03 8.21 18.38
CA CYS A 318 -11.01 7.57 17.06
C CYS A 318 -9.70 6.81 16.77
N LEU A 319 -8.54 7.44 16.95
CA LEU A 319 -7.20 6.91 16.72
C LEU A 319 -7.04 6.27 15.31
N LYS A 320 -7.45 7.01 14.28
CA LYS A 320 -7.35 6.59 12.87
C LYS A 320 -6.68 7.66 12.03
N ARG A 321 -6.06 7.24 10.92
CA ARG A 321 -5.63 8.21 9.90
C ARG A 321 -6.86 8.93 9.35
N HIS A 322 -6.70 10.20 9.04
CA HIS A 322 -7.80 11.04 8.51
C HIS A 322 -8.54 10.36 7.34
N GLY A 323 -7.80 9.81 6.38
CA GLY A 323 -8.39 9.11 5.22
C GLY A 323 -9.00 7.73 5.51
N SER A 324 -8.83 7.17 6.73
CA SER A 324 -9.37 5.87 7.16
C SER A 324 -10.60 6.00 8.06
N VAL A 325 -11.04 7.22 8.37
CA VAL A 325 -12.27 7.45 9.16
C VAL A 325 -13.48 7.11 8.29
N THR A 326 -14.35 6.24 8.82
CA THR A 326 -15.55 5.79 8.12
C THR A 326 -16.81 6.37 8.75
N PHE A 327 -17.92 6.31 8.04
CA PHE A 327 -19.23 6.68 8.57
C PHE A 327 -19.58 5.92 9.85
N LEU A 328 -19.15 4.64 9.96
CA LEU A 328 -19.37 3.83 11.16
C LEU A 328 -18.63 4.38 12.39
N ASP A 329 -17.48 5.01 12.21
CA ASP A 329 -16.73 5.64 13.31
C ASP A 329 -17.45 6.86 13.87
N THR A 330 -18.32 7.48 13.09
CA THR A 330 -19.13 8.62 13.49
C THR A 330 -20.43 8.21 14.19
N MET A 331 -20.77 6.92 14.21
CA MET A 331 -21.98 6.42 14.85
C MET A 331 -21.85 6.39 16.38
N CYS A 332 -22.93 6.73 17.06
CA CYS A 332 -23.01 6.70 18.50
C CYS A 332 -23.07 5.26 19.02
N THR A 333 -21.96 4.73 19.54
CA THR A 333 -21.87 3.34 20.06
C THR A 333 -22.65 3.10 21.36
N LYS A 334 -23.04 4.15 22.09
CA LYS A 334 -23.82 4.04 23.34
C LYS A 334 -25.32 4.13 23.13
N CYS A 335 -25.76 4.64 21.97
CA CYS A 335 -27.18 4.75 21.67
C CYS A 335 -27.66 3.46 21.03
N THR A 336 -27.90 2.44 21.85
CA THR A 336 -28.55 1.19 21.41
C THR A 336 -30.07 1.34 21.32
N ASP A 337 -30.62 2.49 21.67
CA ASP A 337 -32.04 2.77 21.63
C ASP A 337 -32.46 3.19 20.21
N PRO A 338 -33.23 2.34 19.49
CA PRO A 338 -33.71 2.69 18.15
C PRO A 338 -34.66 3.89 18.12
N ASP A 339 -35.18 4.31 19.28
CA ASP A 339 -36.08 5.44 19.43
C ASP A 339 -35.41 6.70 20.05
N CYS A 340 -34.06 6.70 20.16
CA CYS A 340 -33.33 7.84 20.68
C CYS A 340 -33.54 9.08 19.81
N ARG A 341 -34.43 9.98 20.25
CA ARG A 341 -34.76 11.21 19.57
C ARG A 341 -33.61 12.22 19.50
N GLN A 342 -32.58 12.05 20.31
CA GLN A 342 -31.37 12.89 20.30
C GLN A 342 -30.36 12.47 19.26
N CYS A 343 -30.31 11.20 18.95
CA CYS A 343 -29.26 10.61 18.09
C CYS A 343 -29.77 10.12 16.73
N GLY A 344 -31.08 10.09 16.45
CA GLY A 344 -31.63 9.57 15.19
C GLY A 344 -31.52 8.03 15.04
N ARG A 345 -32.24 7.46 14.11
CA ARG A 345 -32.30 6.01 13.89
C ARG A 345 -31.04 5.51 13.20
N PRO A 346 -30.51 4.32 13.56
CA PRO A 346 -29.52 3.65 12.70
C PRO A 346 -30.16 3.36 11.33
N LEU A 347 -29.46 3.65 10.26
CA LEU A 347 -29.82 3.18 8.94
C LEU A 347 -29.82 1.66 8.93
N ALA A 348 -30.84 1.06 8.32
CA ALA A 348 -30.92 -0.39 8.15
C ALA A 348 -29.64 -0.90 7.50
N GLU A 349 -29.09 -2.01 8.00
CA GLU A 349 -27.84 -2.68 7.58
C GLU A 349 -27.73 -2.96 6.06
N SER A 350 -28.82 -2.77 5.31
CA SER A 350 -28.90 -3.08 3.88
C SER A 350 -28.48 -1.96 2.92
N ALA A 351 -28.15 -0.75 3.42
CA ALA A 351 -28.00 0.42 2.55
C ALA A 351 -26.54 0.82 2.27
N PHE A 352 -25.55 0.34 3.03
CA PHE A 352 -24.15 0.74 2.86
C PHE A 352 -23.20 -0.46 2.96
N SER A 353 -22.37 -0.63 1.94
CA SER A 353 -21.25 -1.57 2.02
C SER A 353 -20.23 -1.04 3.02
N GLN A 354 -19.48 -1.93 3.71
CA GLN A 354 -18.42 -1.61 4.68
C GLN A 354 -17.28 -0.72 4.13
N SER A 355 -17.42 -0.26 2.90
CA SER A 355 -16.41 0.42 2.13
C SER A 355 -16.66 1.91 1.90
N ASP A 356 -17.75 2.46 2.40
CA ASP A 356 -18.06 3.88 2.18
C ASP A 356 -17.23 4.73 3.14
N MET A 357 -16.07 5.18 2.64
CA MET A 357 -15.22 6.14 3.35
C MET A 357 -15.96 7.47 3.50
N VAL A 358 -15.92 8.02 4.69
CA VAL A 358 -16.48 9.33 5.00
C VAL A 358 -15.47 10.41 4.65
N PHE A 359 -15.92 11.44 3.97
CA PHE A 359 -15.10 12.55 3.52
C PHE A 359 -15.03 13.65 4.58
N PRO A 360 -13.83 14.21 4.83
CA PRO A 360 -13.59 15.14 5.92
C PRO A 360 -14.38 16.44 5.84
N ASP A 361 -14.79 16.89 4.66
CA ASP A 361 -15.42 18.20 4.49
C ASP A 361 -16.92 18.24 4.86
N ARG A 362 -17.57 17.08 5.03
CA ARG A 362 -18.97 16.95 5.45
C ARG A 362 -19.23 15.59 6.07
N ILE A 363 -18.86 15.43 7.32
CA ILE A 363 -19.29 14.28 8.09
C ILE A 363 -20.60 14.64 8.77
N ASP A 364 -21.71 14.15 8.22
CA ASP A 364 -23.00 14.27 8.88
C ASP A 364 -23.07 13.25 10.02
N CYS A 365 -23.54 13.67 11.19
CA CYS A 365 -23.76 12.75 12.29
C CYS A 365 -24.81 11.72 11.86
N ALA A 366 -24.40 10.44 11.77
CA ALA A 366 -25.29 9.32 11.43
C ALA A 366 -26.55 9.25 12.32
N SER A 367 -26.46 9.83 13.50
CA SER A 367 -27.51 9.83 14.49
C SER A 367 -28.57 10.91 14.31
N CYS A 368 -28.31 12.01 13.64
CA CYS A 368 -29.28 13.10 13.55
C CYS A 368 -29.68 13.51 12.13
N PHE A 369 -29.13 12.94 11.08
CA PHE A 369 -29.45 13.17 9.66
C PHE A 369 -29.58 14.64 9.21
N GLU A 370 -29.27 15.56 10.05
CA GLU A 370 -29.21 16.98 9.72
C GLU A 370 -27.75 17.34 9.46
N SER A 371 -27.54 18.29 8.57
CA SER A 371 -26.24 18.84 8.13
C SER A 371 -25.43 19.48 9.27
N ASN A 372 -25.23 18.76 10.37
CA ASN A 372 -24.40 19.21 11.48
C ASN A 372 -23.04 18.52 11.37
N PRO A 373 -21.97 19.26 11.13
CA PRO A 373 -20.65 18.69 10.99
C PRO A 373 -20.22 18.01 12.29
N ILE A 374 -19.71 16.79 12.18
CA ILE A 374 -18.88 16.21 13.23
C ILE A 374 -17.59 17.01 13.27
N VAL A 375 -17.24 17.51 14.43
CA VAL A 375 -15.96 18.16 14.67
C VAL A 375 -14.90 17.06 14.80
N ILE A 376 -13.92 17.10 13.91
CA ILE A 376 -12.76 16.22 13.93
C ILE A 376 -11.63 16.95 14.66
N ARG A 377 -11.04 16.31 15.68
CA ARG A 377 -9.78 16.74 16.24
C ARG A 377 -8.67 15.83 15.74
N GLU A 378 -7.64 16.43 15.18
CA GLU A 378 -6.53 15.72 14.58
C GLU A 378 -5.19 16.31 14.99
N THR A 379 -4.15 15.51 14.95
CA THR A 379 -2.77 15.94 15.12
C THR A 379 -1.88 15.24 14.10
N ARG A 380 -0.84 15.93 13.67
CA ARG A 380 0.20 15.37 12.81
C ARG A 380 1.50 15.11 13.57
N THR A 381 1.59 15.59 14.78
CA THR A 381 2.85 15.59 15.54
C THR A 381 2.71 14.89 16.88
N LEU A 382 3.79 14.22 17.30
CA LEU A 382 3.99 13.77 18.68
C LEU A 382 4.90 14.77 19.36
N SER A 383 4.33 15.59 20.26
CA SER A 383 5.02 16.67 20.95
C SER A 383 4.51 16.81 22.38
N ARG A 384 5.41 17.10 23.34
CA ARG A 384 5.01 17.46 24.71
C ARG A 384 4.54 18.92 24.83
N LEU A 385 4.85 19.72 23.82
CA LEU A 385 4.45 21.13 23.77
C LEU A 385 3.00 21.31 23.35
N ASP A 386 2.38 20.26 22.81
CA ASP A 386 0.97 20.21 22.47
C ASP A 386 0.19 19.49 23.58
N PRO A 387 -0.40 20.21 24.55
CA PRO A 387 -1.15 19.60 25.65
C PRO A 387 -2.44 18.88 25.18
N GLU A 388 -2.88 19.15 23.96
CA GLU A 388 -4.05 18.49 23.34
C GLU A 388 -3.65 17.23 22.58
N SER A 389 -2.35 16.88 22.47
CA SER A 389 -1.89 15.66 21.82
C SER A 389 -2.11 14.44 22.73
N PRO A 390 -3.18 13.67 22.59
CA PRO A 390 -3.45 12.49 23.40
C PRO A 390 -2.53 11.31 23.02
N GLY A 391 -1.79 11.45 21.91
CA GLY A 391 -0.99 10.39 21.29
C GLY A 391 0.10 9.80 22.16
N LEU A 392 0.65 10.57 23.11
CA LEU A 392 1.78 10.12 23.94
C LEU A 392 1.46 8.95 24.87
N SER A 393 0.17 8.78 25.22
CA SER A 393 -0.31 7.73 26.12
C SER A 393 -0.66 6.42 25.40
N TYR A 394 -0.44 6.32 24.09
CA TYR A 394 -0.77 5.15 23.28
C TYR A 394 0.47 4.53 22.66
N PRO A 395 0.47 3.20 22.42
CA PRO A 395 1.46 2.57 21.56
C PRO A 395 1.41 3.13 20.14
N LEU A 396 2.55 3.21 19.46
CA LEU A 396 2.63 3.70 18.09
C LEU A 396 1.73 2.91 17.14
N SER A 397 1.58 1.59 17.35
CA SER A 397 0.69 0.74 16.57
C SER A 397 -0.79 1.14 16.69
N GLN A 398 -1.23 1.62 17.84
CA GLN A 398 -2.59 2.16 18.02
C GLN A 398 -2.76 3.55 17.40
N LEU A 399 -1.67 4.28 17.22
CA LEU A 399 -1.64 5.54 16.50
C LEU A 399 -1.48 5.34 14.98
N THR A 400 -1.68 4.12 14.49
CA THR A 400 -1.55 3.73 13.09
C THR A 400 -0.16 3.97 12.49
N VAL A 401 0.88 4.06 13.32
CA VAL A 401 2.27 4.08 12.87
C VAL A 401 2.65 2.68 12.40
N PRO A 402 3.01 2.50 11.13
CA PRO A 402 3.25 1.18 10.57
C PRO A 402 4.59 0.58 11.01
N LEU A 403 4.77 -0.71 10.72
CA LEU A 403 6.01 -1.46 10.97
C LEU A 403 7.18 -0.82 10.22
N MET A 404 8.30 -0.62 10.90
CA MET A 404 9.53 -0.06 10.34
C MET A 404 9.35 1.33 9.70
N ASP A 405 8.45 2.16 10.19
CA ASP A 405 8.23 3.46 9.57
C ASP A 405 9.45 4.39 9.70
N ILE A 406 9.54 5.36 8.79
CA ILE A 406 10.54 6.43 8.80
C ILE A 406 9.81 7.74 9.04
N LEU A 407 10.03 8.31 10.22
CA LEU A 407 9.36 9.50 10.71
C LEU A 407 10.33 10.69 10.67
N GLU A 408 9.83 11.86 10.33
CA GLU A 408 10.64 13.09 10.32
C GLU A 408 10.73 13.68 11.73
N VAL A 409 11.93 14.11 12.10
CA VAL A 409 12.20 14.80 13.36
C VAL A 409 12.30 16.30 13.09
N LYS A 410 11.45 17.06 13.74
CA LYS A 410 11.36 18.52 13.67
C LYS A 410 11.92 19.17 14.95
N GLY A 411 12.17 20.48 14.90
CA GLY A 411 12.64 21.24 16.06
C GLY A 411 14.10 20.91 16.44
N THR A 412 14.88 20.38 15.49
CA THR A 412 16.31 20.15 15.67
C THR A 412 17.11 21.42 15.32
N GLU A 413 18.29 21.58 15.90
CA GLU A 413 19.24 22.65 15.52
C GLU A 413 19.97 22.38 14.19
N ARG A 414 19.59 21.32 13.48
CA ARG A 414 20.22 20.89 12.21
C ARG A 414 19.54 21.58 11.03
N ASP A 415 20.33 22.05 10.09
CA ASP A 415 19.84 22.68 8.84
C ASP A 415 19.25 21.65 7.86
N GLU A 416 19.61 20.37 7.98
CA GLU A 416 19.15 19.32 7.09
C GLU A 416 18.00 18.51 7.73
N PRO A 417 17.03 18.03 6.90
CA PRO A 417 15.98 17.14 7.37
C PRO A 417 16.54 15.89 8.06
N THR A 418 16.03 15.58 9.23
CA THR A 418 16.47 14.45 10.05
C THR A 418 15.32 13.48 10.21
N PHE A 419 15.62 12.19 10.07
CA PHE A 419 14.61 11.13 10.13
C PHE A 419 15.03 10.05 11.13
N VAL A 420 14.03 9.40 11.74
CA VAL A 420 14.21 8.20 12.56
C VAL A 420 13.44 7.05 11.95
N GLN A 421 14.06 5.87 11.88
CA GLN A 421 13.43 4.63 11.44
C GLN A 421 13.19 3.69 12.62
N LEU A 422 11.97 3.20 12.77
CA LEU A 422 11.63 2.13 13.72
C LEU A 422 12.18 0.80 13.19
N HIS A 423 13.34 0.36 13.67
CA HIS A 423 14.03 -0.81 13.15
C HIS A 423 13.78 -2.09 13.97
N GLY A 424 13.21 -1.98 15.16
CA GLY A 424 12.92 -3.11 16.05
C GLY A 424 11.88 -4.09 15.49
N ASP A 425 11.08 -3.67 14.51
CA ASP A 425 10.09 -4.54 13.84
C ASP A 425 10.64 -5.33 12.65
N ARG A 426 11.90 -5.17 12.33
CA ARG A 426 12.47 -5.72 11.09
C ARG A 426 12.25 -7.23 10.95
N ASP A 427 12.48 -7.99 12.01
CA ASP A 427 12.31 -9.44 11.98
C ASP A 427 10.84 -9.86 11.84
N ARG A 428 9.89 -9.02 12.30
CA ARG A 428 8.44 -9.25 12.08
C ARG A 428 8.07 -9.22 10.60
N VAL A 429 8.78 -8.46 9.80
CA VAL A 429 8.53 -8.30 8.35
C VAL A 429 9.39 -9.23 7.52
N PHE A 430 10.68 -9.33 7.84
CA PHE A 430 11.70 -9.96 6.99
C PHE A 430 12.31 -11.23 7.61
N GLU A 431 11.67 -11.88 8.57
CA GLU A 431 12.16 -13.13 9.13
C GLU A 431 12.20 -14.24 8.07
N GLY A 432 13.36 -14.89 7.92
CA GLY A 432 13.54 -16.04 7.02
C GLY A 432 15.00 -16.31 6.66
N PRO A 433 15.36 -17.57 6.34
CA PRO A 433 16.74 -18.01 6.15
C PRO A 433 17.45 -17.39 4.94
N ASN A 434 16.71 -16.84 3.99
CA ASN A 434 17.26 -16.35 2.71
C ASN A 434 17.32 -14.83 2.60
N ILE A 435 16.87 -14.08 3.61
CA ILE A 435 16.88 -12.63 3.57
C ILE A 435 18.26 -12.13 3.96
N ARG A 436 19.09 -11.84 2.96
CA ARG A 436 20.35 -11.12 3.18
C ARG A 436 20.03 -9.63 3.30
N LEU A 437 20.44 -9.05 4.43
CA LEU A 437 20.49 -7.60 4.64
C LEU A 437 21.13 -6.94 3.42
N ARG A 438 20.52 -5.90 2.86
CA ARG A 438 21.29 -4.90 2.14
C ARG A 438 22.34 -4.43 3.15
N LYS A 439 23.62 -4.71 2.87
CA LYS A 439 24.70 -4.20 3.70
C LYS A 439 24.56 -2.69 3.75
N THR A 440 24.44 -2.19 4.98
CA THR A 440 24.55 -0.77 5.33
C THR A 440 25.78 -0.17 4.71
#